data_ee85b61df2a7dfdee7f362c25ff877d5
#
_entry.id   ee85b61df2a7dfdee7f362c25ff877d5
#
_cell.length_a   1.000
_cell.length_b   1.000
_cell.length_c   1.000
_cell.angle_alpha   90.00
_cell.angle_beta   90.00
_cell.angle_gamma   90.00
#
_symmetry.space_group_name_H-M   'P 1'
#
loop_
_entity.id
_entity.type
_entity.pdbx_description
1 polymer ?
#
loop_
_entity_poly.entity_id
_entity_poly.type
_entity_poly.pdbx_seq_one_letter_code
_entity_poly.pdbx_strand_id
1 'polypeptide(L)'
;MAKLNIAPTKSNLLAIKEQLAVSTNGYELLEEKREILVRELMHLVEKVKLLEQDIDKVIDEAYPAFKRMLMVDGADQIERIAHAVHYEFDMTEKKVNIGGMTFSSMDVVLPKKELFYSFIGTYANTDATITKFFELLTLLTQMASIRTIVWRLAEEVKRTERRVNALDKMIIPQAKETKQYIESVLEERERENVFVLKALKRGAESK
;
A
#
# COMPACT_ATOMS: atom_id res chain seq x y z
N MET A 1 3.21 14.77 -28.90
CA MET A 1 3.37 15.40 -27.56
C MET A 1 4.35 16.57 -27.65
N ALA A 2 4.36 17.49 -26.70
CA ALA A 2 5.28 18.63 -26.79
C ALA A 2 6.70 18.19 -26.40
N LYS A 3 7.64 18.33 -27.37
CA LYS A 3 9.06 18.13 -27.13
C LYS A 3 9.56 19.11 -26.03
N LEU A 4 10.59 18.73 -25.29
CA LEU A 4 11.28 19.62 -24.39
C LEU A 4 11.94 20.75 -25.16
N ASN A 5 11.82 22.00 -24.67
CA ASN A 5 12.43 23.15 -25.30
C ASN A 5 13.93 23.25 -24.90
N ILE A 6 14.75 22.37 -25.49
CA ILE A 6 16.19 22.24 -25.20
C ILE A 6 16.96 22.53 -26.50
N ALA A 7 18.05 23.30 -26.38
CA ALA A 7 18.92 23.59 -27.53
C ALA A 7 19.56 22.31 -28.08
N PRO A 8 19.60 22.12 -29.41
CA PRO A 8 20.15 20.92 -30.04
C PRO A 8 21.68 20.97 -30.05
N THR A 9 22.29 20.41 -29.00
CA THR A 9 23.73 20.30 -28.79
C THR A 9 24.13 18.85 -28.47
N LYS A 10 25.38 18.47 -28.75
CA LYS A 10 25.91 17.12 -28.43
C LYS A 10 25.81 16.81 -26.93
N SER A 11 26.05 17.83 -26.07
CA SER A 11 25.96 17.69 -24.62
C SER A 11 24.51 17.39 -24.19
N ASN A 12 23.53 18.14 -24.72
CA ASN A 12 22.13 17.92 -24.42
C ASN A 12 21.60 16.57 -24.94
N LEU A 13 22.12 16.11 -26.10
CA LEU A 13 21.80 14.78 -26.60
C LEU A 13 22.25 13.68 -25.63
N LEU A 14 23.47 13.80 -25.07
CA LEU A 14 23.99 12.84 -24.10
C LEU A 14 23.12 12.85 -22.83
N ALA A 15 22.80 14.02 -22.31
CA ALA A 15 21.95 14.17 -21.12
C ALA A 15 20.54 13.57 -21.32
N ILE A 16 19.93 13.77 -22.50
CA ILE A 16 18.60 13.17 -22.82
C ILE A 16 18.70 11.66 -22.96
N LYS A 17 19.80 11.13 -23.56
CA LYS A 17 20.01 9.67 -23.63
C LYS A 17 20.14 9.04 -22.24
N GLU A 18 20.87 9.68 -21.36
CA GLU A 18 21.01 9.25 -19.97
C GLU A 18 19.69 9.33 -19.21
N GLN A 19 18.96 10.44 -19.33
CA GLN A 19 17.64 10.60 -18.75
C GLN A 19 16.68 9.54 -19.25
N LEU A 20 16.68 9.24 -20.54
CA LEU A 20 15.83 8.19 -21.11
C LEU A 20 16.16 6.81 -20.54
N ALA A 21 17.46 6.47 -20.43
CA ALA A 21 17.89 5.20 -19.85
C ALA A 21 17.46 5.07 -18.38
N VAL A 22 17.70 6.12 -17.56
CA VAL A 22 17.28 6.15 -16.15
C VAL A 22 15.75 6.06 -16.01
N SER A 23 15.01 6.77 -16.88
CA SER A 23 13.55 6.75 -16.83
C SER A 23 12.98 5.36 -17.24
N THR A 24 13.60 4.69 -18.22
CA THR A 24 13.18 3.34 -18.63
C THR A 24 13.45 2.31 -17.54
N ASN A 25 14.67 2.31 -16.97
CA ASN A 25 15.00 1.41 -15.87
C ASN A 25 14.13 1.70 -14.63
N GLY A 26 13.87 2.99 -14.34
CA GLY A 26 12.98 3.39 -13.27
C GLY A 26 11.52 2.94 -13.47
N TYR A 27 11.05 2.96 -14.71
CA TYR A 27 9.74 2.43 -15.07
C TYR A 27 9.65 0.93 -14.80
N GLU A 28 10.62 0.15 -15.26
CA GLU A 28 10.65 -1.31 -15.07
C GLU A 28 10.65 -1.69 -13.58
N LEU A 29 11.52 -1.06 -12.77
CA LEU A 29 11.60 -1.30 -11.34
C LEU A 29 10.30 -0.91 -10.59
N LEU A 30 9.66 0.20 -10.98
CA LEU A 30 8.39 0.62 -10.37
C LEU A 30 7.23 -0.27 -10.79
N GLU A 31 7.25 -0.82 -12.01
CA GLU A 31 6.26 -1.77 -12.49
C GLU A 31 6.37 -3.09 -11.73
N GLU A 32 7.58 -3.64 -11.57
CA GLU A 32 7.82 -4.83 -10.74
C GLU A 32 7.36 -4.59 -9.28
N LYS A 33 7.71 -3.42 -8.72
CA LYS A 33 7.24 -3.05 -7.37
C LYS A 33 5.72 -3.02 -7.31
N ARG A 34 5.04 -2.44 -8.30
CA ARG A 34 3.58 -2.37 -8.37
C ARG A 34 2.96 -3.76 -8.37
N GLU A 35 3.49 -4.68 -9.18
CA GLU A 35 2.99 -6.06 -9.26
C GLU A 35 3.11 -6.79 -7.91
N ILE A 36 4.24 -6.65 -7.23
CA ILE A 36 4.44 -7.23 -5.90
C ILE A 36 3.42 -6.66 -4.91
N LEU A 37 3.26 -5.33 -4.86
CA LEU A 37 2.33 -4.67 -3.95
C LEU A 37 0.87 -5.08 -4.21
N VAL A 38 0.46 -5.22 -5.48
CA VAL A 38 -0.90 -5.66 -5.85
C VAL A 38 -1.13 -7.10 -5.40
N ARG A 39 -0.15 -7.99 -5.58
CA ARG A 39 -0.26 -9.40 -5.15
C ARG A 39 -0.43 -9.50 -3.64
N GLU A 40 0.38 -8.76 -2.89
CA GLU A 40 0.29 -8.71 -1.42
C GLU A 40 -1.04 -8.11 -0.97
N LEU A 41 -1.53 -7.06 -1.65
CA LEU A 41 -2.82 -6.47 -1.36
C LEU A 41 -3.96 -7.49 -1.53
N MET A 42 -3.97 -8.24 -2.63
CA MET A 42 -4.98 -9.28 -2.89
C MET A 42 -4.95 -10.37 -1.83
N HIS A 43 -3.76 -10.82 -1.44
CA HIS A 43 -3.61 -11.81 -0.36
C HIS A 43 -4.17 -11.30 0.99
N LEU A 44 -3.92 -10.03 1.33
CA LEU A 44 -4.47 -9.44 2.55
C LEU A 44 -5.99 -9.26 2.48
N VAL A 45 -6.54 -8.93 1.32
CA VAL A 45 -8.00 -8.82 1.11
C VAL A 45 -8.68 -10.18 1.32
N GLU A 46 -8.07 -11.27 0.87
CA GLU A 46 -8.57 -12.63 1.13
C GLU A 46 -8.57 -12.96 2.64
N LYS A 47 -7.49 -12.60 3.34
CA LYS A 47 -7.43 -12.74 4.81
C LYS A 47 -8.52 -11.94 5.52
N VAL A 48 -8.78 -10.71 5.08
CA VAL A 48 -9.87 -9.88 5.64
C VAL A 48 -11.21 -10.58 5.48
N LYS A 49 -11.51 -11.13 4.29
CA LYS A 49 -12.77 -11.86 4.04
C LYS A 49 -12.93 -13.08 4.96
N LEU A 50 -11.86 -13.84 5.18
CA LEU A 50 -11.91 -14.99 6.09
C LEU A 50 -12.16 -14.55 7.53
N LEU A 51 -11.48 -13.51 7.98
CA LEU A 51 -11.68 -12.94 9.32
C LEU A 51 -13.10 -12.36 9.50
N GLU A 52 -13.67 -11.74 8.46
CA GLU A 52 -15.07 -11.27 8.50
C GLU A 52 -16.03 -12.44 8.73
N GLN A 53 -15.84 -13.55 8.01
CA GLN A 53 -16.66 -14.75 8.21
C GLN A 53 -16.53 -15.35 9.62
N ASP A 54 -15.31 -15.35 10.18
CA ASP A 54 -15.09 -15.86 11.53
C ASP A 54 -15.67 -14.91 12.59
N ILE A 55 -15.58 -13.60 12.39
CA ILE A 55 -16.23 -12.61 13.23
C ILE A 55 -17.75 -12.79 13.21
N ASP A 56 -18.34 -12.96 12.03
CA ASP A 56 -19.79 -13.18 11.89
C ASP A 56 -20.24 -14.43 12.66
N LYS A 57 -19.50 -15.55 12.57
CA LYS A 57 -19.79 -16.78 13.34
C LYS A 57 -19.76 -16.52 14.86
N VAL A 58 -18.73 -15.82 15.34
CA VAL A 58 -18.61 -15.52 16.77
C VAL A 58 -19.70 -14.54 17.22
N ILE A 59 -20.09 -13.60 16.37
CA ILE A 59 -21.24 -12.70 16.62
C ILE A 59 -22.54 -13.51 16.77
N ASP A 60 -22.80 -14.45 15.86
CA ASP A 60 -23.98 -15.30 15.88
C ASP A 60 -24.05 -16.23 17.12
N GLU A 61 -22.92 -16.47 17.78
CA GLU A 61 -22.86 -17.19 19.05
C GLU A 61 -22.92 -16.24 20.27
N ALA A 62 -22.18 -15.13 20.25
CA ALA A 62 -22.02 -14.21 21.37
C ALA A 62 -23.32 -13.45 21.69
N TYR A 63 -24.02 -12.91 20.68
CA TYR A 63 -25.25 -12.16 20.91
C TYR A 63 -26.42 -13.01 21.44
N PRO A 64 -26.68 -14.24 20.97
CA PRO A 64 -27.68 -15.12 21.61
C PRO A 64 -27.27 -15.54 23.02
N ALA A 65 -25.96 -15.73 23.30
CA ALA A 65 -25.49 -15.99 24.66
C ALA A 65 -25.78 -14.80 25.59
N PHE A 66 -25.49 -13.57 25.13
CA PHE A 66 -25.81 -12.35 25.85
C PHE A 66 -27.33 -12.18 26.07
N LYS A 67 -28.17 -12.47 25.06
CA LYS A 67 -29.63 -12.44 25.23
C LYS A 67 -30.10 -13.43 26.29
N ARG A 68 -29.56 -14.65 26.31
CA ARG A 68 -29.88 -15.65 27.35
C ARG A 68 -29.47 -15.16 28.75
N MET A 69 -28.25 -14.58 28.87
CA MET A 69 -27.78 -13.96 30.09
C MET A 69 -28.75 -12.85 30.56
N LEU A 70 -29.19 -11.98 29.65
CA LEU A 70 -30.12 -10.90 29.94
C LEU A 70 -31.49 -11.41 30.45
N MET A 71 -31.97 -12.53 29.88
CA MET A 71 -33.24 -13.13 30.28
C MET A 71 -33.19 -13.84 31.63
N VAL A 72 -32.02 -14.41 31.99
CA VAL A 72 -31.84 -15.21 33.22
C VAL A 72 -31.41 -14.36 34.39
N ASP A 73 -30.37 -13.50 34.19
CA ASP A 73 -29.74 -12.72 35.25
C ASP A 73 -30.47 -11.36 35.47
N GLY A 74 -31.17 -10.88 34.45
CA GLY A 74 -31.83 -9.58 34.47
C GLY A 74 -30.89 -8.39 34.22
N ALA A 75 -31.44 -7.28 33.71
CA ALA A 75 -30.66 -6.11 33.30
C ALA A 75 -29.89 -5.47 34.43
N ASP A 76 -30.52 -5.33 35.59
CA ASP A 76 -29.90 -4.69 36.79
C ASP A 76 -28.69 -5.47 37.32
N GLN A 77 -28.72 -6.81 37.22
CA GLN A 77 -27.59 -7.64 37.65
C GLN A 77 -26.42 -7.54 36.64
N ILE A 78 -26.72 -7.52 35.35
CA ILE A 78 -25.71 -7.36 34.30
C ILE A 78 -25.03 -6.00 34.42
N GLU A 79 -25.79 -4.93 34.70
CA GLU A 79 -25.23 -3.59 34.94
C GLU A 79 -24.28 -3.57 36.15
N ARG A 80 -24.65 -4.22 37.23
CA ARG A 80 -23.77 -4.37 38.41
C ARG A 80 -22.50 -5.12 38.10
N ILE A 81 -22.58 -6.23 37.31
CA ILE A 81 -21.42 -7.01 36.85
C ILE A 81 -20.55 -6.15 35.97
N ALA A 82 -21.10 -5.42 34.99
CA ALA A 82 -20.36 -4.56 34.09
C ALA A 82 -19.60 -3.45 34.81
N HIS A 83 -20.18 -2.89 35.90
CA HIS A 83 -19.48 -1.91 36.72
C HIS A 83 -18.39 -2.51 37.63
N ALA A 84 -18.54 -3.77 38.03
CA ALA A 84 -17.54 -4.46 38.86
C ALA A 84 -16.34 -5.00 38.05
N VAL A 85 -16.57 -5.28 36.79
CA VAL A 85 -15.55 -5.89 35.88
C VAL A 85 -14.61 -4.79 35.36
N HIS A 86 -13.33 -4.85 35.76
CA HIS A 86 -12.28 -3.94 35.33
C HIS A 86 -11.16 -4.78 34.73
N TYR A 87 -11.30 -5.17 33.46
CA TYR A 87 -10.23 -5.82 32.73
C TYR A 87 -9.35 -4.78 32.05
N GLU A 88 -8.07 -4.78 32.38
CA GLU A 88 -7.06 -4.00 31.66
C GLU A 88 -6.55 -4.82 30.47
N PHE A 89 -6.64 -4.25 29.28
CA PHE A 89 -6.17 -4.86 28.04
C PHE A 89 -4.88 -4.21 27.60
N ASP A 90 -3.81 -5.00 27.56
CA ASP A 90 -2.55 -4.54 27.00
C ASP A 90 -2.54 -4.72 25.50
N MET A 91 -1.99 -3.74 24.79
CA MET A 91 -1.78 -3.81 23.34
C MET A 91 -0.29 -3.92 23.04
N THR A 92 0.08 -4.93 22.26
CA THR A 92 1.44 -5.09 21.77
C THR A 92 1.54 -4.72 20.29
N GLU A 93 2.51 -3.83 19.99
CA GLU A 93 2.81 -3.47 18.62
C GLU A 93 3.83 -4.45 18.02
N LYS A 94 3.49 -5.05 16.87
CA LYS A 94 4.39 -5.86 16.06
C LYS A 94 4.64 -5.16 14.72
N LYS A 95 5.91 -5.10 14.31
CA LYS A 95 6.28 -4.57 12.98
C LYS A 95 6.27 -5.70 11.96
N VAL A 96 5.50 -5.51 10.90
CA VAL A 96 5.39 -6.44 9.78
C VAL A 96 5.93 -5.77 8.53
N ASN A 97 6.85 -6.43 7.81
CA ASN A 97 7.39 -5.92 6.56
C ASN A 97 6.68 -6.58 5.38
N ILE A 98 6.06 -5.76 4.52
CA ILE A 98 5.32 -6.21 3.34
C ILE A 98 5.76 -5.36 2.14
N GLY A 99 6.25 -6.00 1.09
CA GLY A 99 6.69 -5.30 -0.14
C GLY A 99 7.79 -4.26 0.08
N GLY A 100 8.66 -4.46 1.10
CA GLY A 100 9.71 -3.51 1.46
C GLY A 100 9.26 -2.32 2.31
N MET A 101 8.00 -2.33 2.78
CA MET A 101 7.44 -1.31 3.69
C MET A 101 7.15 -1.91 5.05
N THR A 102 7.41 -1.14 6.11
CA THR A 102 7.15 -1.56 7.48
C THR A 102 5.79 -1.03 7.93
N PHE A 103 4.93 -1.94 8.37
CA PHE A 103 3.62 -1.65 8.94
C PHE A 103 3.58 -2.06 10.41
N SER A 104 2.78 -1.36 11.19
CA SER A 104 2.48 -1.72 12.58
C SER A 104 1.21 -2.55 12.61
N SER A 105 1.28 -3.73 13.20
CA SER A 105 0.14 -4.57 13.56
C SER A 105 -0.04 -4.52 15.07
N MET A 106 -1.27 -4.39 15.53
CA MET A 106 -1.62 -4.38 16.94
C MET A 106 -2.23 -5.73 17.32
N ASP A 107 -1.74 -6.33 18.39
CA ASP A 107 -2.34 -7.51 19.00
C ASP A 107 -2.78 -7.18 20.42
N VAL A 108 -3.94 -7.68 20.81
CA VAL A 108 -4.43 -7.55 22.21
C VAL A 108 -3.93 -8.71 23.03
N VAL A 109 -3.31 -8.42 24.15
CA VAL A 109 -3.00 -9.39 25.18
C VAL A 109 -4.22 -9.47 26.09
N LEU A 110 -4.90 -10.62 26.08
CA LEU A 110 -6.03 -10.84 26.96
C LEU A 110 -5.56 -10.90 28.41
N PRO A 111 -6.23 -10.21 29.35
CA PRO A 111 -5.92 -10.32 30.76
C PRO A 111 -6.17 -11.74 31.27
N LYS A 112 -5.51 -12.10 32.36
CA LYS A 112 -5.85 -13.32 33.07
C LYS A 112 -7.31 -13.27 33.50
N LYS A 113 -8.03 -14.38 33.34
CA LYS A 113 -9.42 -14.49 33.80
C LYS A 113 -9.45 -14.45 35.31
N GLU A 114 -9.56 -13.26 35.87
CA GLU A 114 -9.81 -13.03 37.28
C GLU A 114 -11.32 -12.81 37.49
N LEU A 115 -11.84 -13.32 38.60
CA LEU A 115 -13.25 -13.17 38.91
C LEU A 115 -13.46 -11.83 39.64
N PHE A 116 -13.98 -10.85 38.92
CA PHE A 116 -14.29 -9.51 39.47
C PHE A 116 -15.72 -9.37 39.98
N TYR A 117 -16.52 -10.42 39.89
CA TYR A 117 -17.94 -10.40 40.32
C TYR A 117 -18.27 -11.57 41.22
N SER A 118 -19.30 -11.38 42.03
CA SER A 118 -19.79 -12.37 42.99
C SER A 118 -20.57 -13.46 42.26
N PHE A 119 -20.43 -14.72 42.69
CA PHE A 119 -21.24 -15.82 42.23
C PHE A 119 -22.71 -15.74 42.72
N ILE A 120 -23.04 -14.85 43.66
CA ILE A 120 -24.40 -14.70 44.18
C ILE A 120 -25.23 -13.99 43.10
N GLY A 121 -26.21 -14.67 42.57
CA GLY A 121 -27.09 -14.14 41.51
C GLY A 121 -26.49 -14.14 40.10
N THR A 122 -25.42 -14.88 39.87
CA THR A 122 -24.86 -15.10 38.54
C THR A 122 -24.96 -16.58 38.14
N TYR A 123 -25.08 -16.84 36.86
CA TYR A 123 -25.21 -18.19 36.29
C TYR A 123 -24.07 -18.48 35.31
N ALA A 124 -23.91 -19.75 34.93
CA ALA A 124 -22.89 -20.19 33.98
C ALA A 124 -22.95 -19.46 32.61
N ASN A 125 -24.08 -18.88 32.27
CA ASN A 125 -24.26 -18.08 31.06
C ASN A 125 -23.41 -16.81 31.04
N THR A 126 -23.12 -16.22 32.22
CA THR A 126 -22.28 -15.02 32.38
C THR A 126 -20.85 -15.29 31.91
N ASP A 127 -20.23 -16.36 32.41
CA ASP A 127 -18.86 -16.74 32.04
C ASP A 127 -18.74 -17.11 30.57
N ALA A 128 -19.73 -17.84 30.03
CA ALA A 128 -19.77 -18.19 28.63
C ALA A 128 -19.85 -16.93 27.75
N THR A 129 -20.68 -15.97 28.15
CA THR A 129 -20.81 -14.69 27.42
C THR A 129 -19.52 -13.90 27.44
N ILE A 130 -18.90 -13.70 28.61
CA ILE A 130 -17.62 -12.98 28.73
C ILE A 130 -16.53 -13.62 27.87
N THR A 131 -16.44 -14.96 27.88
CA THR A 131 -15.47 -15.69 27.06
C THR A 131 -15.67 -15.43 25.57
N LYS A 132 -16.91 -15.45 25.08
CA LYS A 132 -17.25 -15.16 23.67
C LYS A 132 -16.94 -13.72 23.29
N PHE A 133 -17.17 -12.76 24.17
CA PHE A 133 -16.83 -11.37 23.91
C PHE A 133 -15.30 -11.13 23.89
N PHE A 134 -14.51 -11.87 24.68
CA PHE A 134 -13.05 -11.81 24.58
C PHE A 134 -12.53 -12.40 23.25
N GLU A 135 -13.11 -13.50 22.80
CA GLU A 135 -12.84 -14.06 21.48
C GLU A 135 -13.15 -13.04 20.38
N LEU A 136 -14.32 -12.43 20.44
CA LEU A 136 -14.75 -11.39 19.51
C LEU A 136 -13.79 -10.17 19.53
N LEU A 137 -13.38 -9.70 20.70
CA LEU A 137 -12.44 -8.59 20.85
C LEU A 137 -11.09 -8.88 20.16
N THR A 138 -10.58 -10.11 20.34
CA THR A 138 -9.32 -10.54 19.71
C THR A 138 -9.43 -10.50 18.18
N LEU A 139 -10.50 -11.06 17.63
CA LEU A 139 -10.74 -11.07 16.19
C LEU A 139 -10.93 -9.65 15.62
N LEU A 140 -11.66 -8.79 16.32
CA LEU A 140 -11.85 -7.38 15.93
C LEU A 140 -10.54 -6.60 15.92
N THR A 141 -9.66 -6.84 16.88
CA THR A 141 -8.34 -6.18 16.91
C THR A 141 -7.46 -6.64 15.74
N GLN A 142 -7.45 -7.93 15.45
CA GLN A 142 -6.74 -8.47 14.29
C GLN A 142 -7.30 -7.88 12.99
N MET A 143 -8.62 -7.81 12.85
CA MET A 143 -9.29 -7.19 11.71
C MET A 143 -8.92 -5.72 11.56
N ALA A 144 -8.93 -4.93 12.63
CA ALA A 144 -8.58 -3.52 12.61
C ALA A 144 -7.13 -3.31 12.16
N SER A 145 -6.20 -4.15 12.62
CA SER A 145 -4.79 -4.14 12.24
C SER A 145 -4.61 -4.43 10.75
N ILE A 146 -5.18 -5.53 10.25
CA ILE A 146 -5.06 -5.93 8.84
C ILE A 146 -5.72 -4.88 7.94
N ARG A 147 -6.90 -4.37 8.31
CA ARG A 147 -7.62 -3.34 7.55
C ARG A 147 -6.80 -2.05 7.41
N THR A 148 -6.10 -1.65 8.46
CA THR A 148 -5.19 -0.49 8.43
C THR A 148 -4.01 -0.73 7.48
N ILE A 149 -3.43 -1.93 7.49
CA ILE A 149 -2.35 -2.31 6.57
C ILE A 149 -2.85 -2.30 5.12
N VAL A 150 -4.00 -2.91 4.85
CA VAL A 150 -4.63 -2.95 3.52
C VAL A 150 -4.86 -1.53 2.98
N TRP A 151 -5.38 -0.64 3.80
CA TRP A 151 -5.64 0.73 3.38
C TRP A 151 -4.35 1.49 3.02
N ARG A 152 -3.31 1.42 3.86
CA ARG A 152 -1.99 2.02 3.60
C ARG A 152 -1.31 1.41 2.36
N LEU A 153 -1.42 0.10 2.19
CA LEU A 153 -0.87 -0.60 1.03
C LEU A 153 -1.58 -0.17 -0.26
N ALA A 154 -2.91 -0.04 -0.24
CA ALA A 154 -3.69 0.45 -1.37
C ALA A 154 -3.33 1.88 -1.77
N GLU A 155 -3.06 2.77 -0.80
CA GLU A 155 -2.56 4.11 -1.09
C GLU A 155 -1.19 4.09 -1.79
N GLU A 156 -0.28 3.22 -1.35
CA GLU A 156 1.04 3.11 -1.96
C GLU A 156 0.97 2.50 -3.36
N VAL A 157 0.12 1.50 -3.59
CA VAL A 157 -0.18 0.99 -4.94
C VAL A 157 -0.64 2.14 -5.85
N LYS A 158 -1.60 2.93 -5.40
CA LYS A 158 -2.11 4.09 -6.16
C LYS A 158 -1.03 5.14 -6.45
N ARG A 159 -0.12 5.39 -5.51
CA ARG A 159 1.02 6.31 -5.71
C ARG A 159 2.00 5.75 -6.73
N THR A 160 2.33 4.46 -6.63
CA THR A 160 3.25 3.78 -7.55
C THR A 160 2.66 3.74 -8.96
N GLU A 161 1.38 3.42 -9.11
CA GLU A 161 0.67 3.44 -10.38
C GLU A 161 0.69 4.82 -11.06
N ARG A 162 0.49 5.90 -10.29
CA ARG A 162 0.59 7.27 -10.84
C ARG A 162 1.99 7.56 -11.36
N ARG A 163 3.06 7.12 -10.66
CA ARG A 163 4.43 7.30 -11.10
C ARG A 163 4.74 6.49 -12.36
N VAL A 164 4.33 5.23 -12.41
CA VAL A 164 4.45 4.35 -13.57
C VAL A 164 3.76 4.97 -14.79
N ASN A 165 2.50 5.41 -14.63
CA ASN A 165 1.74 6.06 -15.69
C ASN A 165 2.37 7.38 -16.17
N ALA A 166 2.96 8.17 -15.27
CA ALA A 166 3.65 9.40 -15.64
C ALA A 166 4.94 9.11 -16.45
N LEU A 167 5.69 8.10 -16.06
CA LEU A 167 6.89 7.66 -16.80
C LEU A 167 6.52 7.14 -18.19
N ASP A 168 5.57 6.23 -18.27
CA ASP A 168 5.17 5.58 -19.52
C ASP A 168 4.52 6.55 -20.51
N LYS A 169 3.57 7.37 -20.04
CA LYS A 169 2.72 8.18 -20.94
C LYS A 169 3.25 9.59 -21.19
N MET A 170 4.14 10.09 -20.34
CA MET A 170 4.63 11.47 -20.46
C MET A 170 6.15 11.54 -20.62
N ILE A 171 6.90 11.04 -19.64
CA ILE A 171 8.35 11.29 -19.56
C ILE A 171 9.12 10.54 -20.66
N ILE A 172 8.87 9.24 -20.78
CA ILE A 172 9.59 8.41 -21.77
C ILE A 172 9.27 8.83 -23.21
N PRO A 173 8.01 9.04 -23.63
CA PRO A 173 7.70 9.50 -24.99
C PRO A 173 8.28 10.89 -25.28
N GLN A 174 8.17 11.84 -24.33
CA GLN A 174 8.71 13.18 -24.47
C GLN A 174 10.24 13.18 -24.63
N ALA A 175 10.94 12.35 -23.85
CA ALA A 175 12.38 12.18 -23.98
C ALA A 175 12.79 11.54 -25.31
N LYS A 176 12.02 10.54 -25.80
CA LYS A 176 12.23 9.92 -27.11
C LYS A 176 12.07 10.91 -28.26
N GLU A 177 10.98 11.67 -28.27
CA GLU A 177 10.73 12.72 -29.29
C GLU A 177 11.83 13.80 -29.26
N THR A 178 12.23 14.23 -28.07
CA THR A 178 13.31 15.24 -27.91
C THR A 178 14.65 14.70 -28.38
N LYS A 179 15.00 13.45 -28.07
CA LYS A 179 16.20 12.78 -28.58
C LYS A 179 16.23 12.75 -30.08
N GLN A 180 15.16 12.28 -30.73
CA GLN A 180 15.06 12.19 -32.18
C GLN A 180 15.19 13.56 -32.85
N TYR A 181 14.57 14.58 -32.29
CA TYR A 181 14.70 15.95 -32.77
C TYR A 181 16.15 16.47 -32.71
N ILE A 182 16.82 16.29 -31.56
CA ILE A 182 18.21 16.73 -31.42
C ILE A 182 19.12 15.95 -32.35
N GLU A 183 18.93 14.64 -32.51
CA GLU A 183 19.70 13.81 -33.43
C GLU A 183 19.54 14.30 -34.89
N SER A 184 18.33 14.56 -35.34
CA SER A 184 18.06 15.02 -36.72
C SER A 184 18.68 16.39 -36.98
N VAL A 185 18.62 17.34 -36.04
CA VAL A 185 19.24 18.65 -36.21
C VAL A 185 20.77 18.59 -36.23
N LEU A 186 21.36 17.71 -35.39
CA LEU A 186 22.82 17.53 -35.40
C LEU A 186 23.31 16.88 -36.68
N GLU A 187 22.58 15.88 -37.20
CA GLU A 187 22.90 15.25 -38.51
C GLU A 187 22.83 16.26 -39.65
N GLU A 188 21.82 17.12 -39.66
CA GLU A 188 21.69 18.14 -40.72
C GLU A 188 22.85 19.16 -40.64
N ARG A 189 23.21 19.62 -39.48
CA ARG A 189 24.38 20.48 -39.28
C ARG A 189 25.70 19.80 -39.72
N GLU A 190 25.86 18.50 -39.47
CA GLU A 190 27.03 17.75 -39.90
C GLU A 190 27.07 17.63 -41.45
N ARG A 191 25.90 17.42 -42.12
CA ARG A 191 25.80 17.44 -43.58
C ARG A 191 26.16 18.82 -44.16
N GLU A 192 25.62 19.92 -43.59
CA GLU A 192 25.91 21.26 -43.99
C GLU A 192 27.43 21.55 -43.87
N ASN A 193 28.07 21.18 -42.78
CA ASN A 193 29.50 21.34 -42.58
C ASN A 193 30.33 20.58 -43.63
N VAL A 194 29.91 19.34 -43.99
CA VAL A 194 30.59 18.57 -45.06
C VAL A 194 30.41 19.24 -46.43
N PHE A 195 29.24 19.83 -46.74
CA PHE A 195 29.03 20.58 -47.97
C PHE A 195 29.93 21.83 -48.05
N VAL A 196 30.01 22.59 -46.94
CA VAL A 196 30.89 23.78 -46.87
C VAL A 196 32.36 23.38 -47.08
N LEU A 197 32.83 22.32 -46.43
CA LEU A 197 34.20 21.82 -46.63
C LEU A 197 34.48 21.39 -48.04
N LYS A 198 33.54 20.70 -48.69
CA LYS A 198 33.67 20.30 -50.11
C LYS A 198 33.71 21.52 -51.04
N ALA A 199 32.90 22.55 -50.79
CA ALA A 199 32.90 23.79 -51.57
C ALA A 199 34.20 24.56 -51.42
N LEU A 200 34.75 24.64 -50.23
CA LEU A 200 36.06 25.25 -49.95
C LEU A 200 37.22 24.53 -50.62
N LYS A 201 37.19 23.18 -50.62
CA LYS A 201 38.19 22.36 -51.32
C LYS A 201 38.17 22.60 -52.82
N ARG A 202 36.98 22.58 -53.46
CA ARG A 202 36.85 22.86 -54.91
C ARG A 202 37.32 24.28 -55.28
N GLY A 203 37.02 25.28 -54.42
CA GLY A 203 37.48 26.65 -54.63
C GLY A 203 38.99 26.80 -54.47
N ALA A 204 39.63 25.96 -53.66
CA ALA A 204 41.11 25.92 -53.54
C ALA A 204 41.80 25.20 -54.68
N GLU A 205 41.17 24.20 -55.28
CA GLU A 205 41.66 23.43 -56.45
C GLU A 205 41.49 24.20 -57.79
N SER A 206 40.68 25.27 -57.79
CA SER A 206 40.40 26.11 -58.96
C SER A 206 41.25 27.38 -59.03
N LYS A 207 42.15 27.60 -58.07
CA LYS A 207 43.16 28.65 -58.06
C LYS A 207 44.58 28.07 -58.28
#